data_16478f2580f04e19d11dfcd816bf7adc
#
_entry.id   16478f2580f04e19d11dfcd816bf7adc
#
_cell.length_a   1.000
_cell.length_b   1.000
_cell.length_c   1.000
_cell.angle_alpha   90.00
_cell.angle_beta   90.00
_cell.angle_gamma   90.00
#
_symmetry.space_group_name_H-M   'P 1'
#
loop_
_entity.id
_entity.type
_entity.pdbx_description
1 polymer ?
#
loop_
_entity_poly.entity_id
_entity_poly.type
_entity_poly.pdbx_seq_one_letter_code
_entity_poly.pdbx_strand_id
1 'polypeptide(L)'
;MEEMTTGLCPKCGHALQVPVELEQFSCMYCGERLSRQQLLTEPGAEAQLLPEECAAYYDRAVARLGWCVRNFRDYQKKILRDAFFEAFETYEASCAPVIRELNSGVSPERQTELLDRAAEAMLDDLSAGWEKKNDMQDEKVVLAIFFVPMVRKLRLPVSEEFAALLQKKWVERYPKSPFYLGDYESISGGFRKKFLGLCFITTAVCQELGKPDDCAELTAFRAFRDGYLASQPDGEALIREYYNIAPGIVTCINTCSDRHATYARIREQYLAPCYEDLLAGRNASCKSRYVQMVRDLEREYLH
;
A
#
# COMPACT_ATOMS: atom_id res chain seq x y z
N MET A 1 -16.86 31.01 30.28
CA MET A 1 -16.61 30.25 29.03
C MET A 1 -15.19 29.82 29.13
N GLU A 2 -14.93 28.51 29.11
CA GLU A 2 -13.55 28.00 29.08
C GLU A 2 -12.89 28.44 27.77
N GLU A 3 -11.75 29.02 27.87
CA GLU A 3 -10.98 29.48 26.72
C GLU A 3 -10.37 28.25 26.03
N MET A 4 -10.67 28.07 24.73
CA MET A 4 -10.24 26.87 23.96
C MET A 4 -9.15 27.29 22.98
N THR A 5 -8.13 26.46 22.87
CA THR A 5 -7.11 26.56 21.81
C THR A 5 -7.44 25.54 20.73
N THR A 6 -7.43 25.98 19.48
CA THR A 6 -7.59 25.10 18.31
C THR A 6 -6.25 24.87 17.65
N GLY A 7 -6.04 23.65 17.13
CA GLY A 7 -4.84 23.30 16.36
C GLY A 7 -4.96 21.90 15.78
N LEU A 8 -4.01 21.52 14.92
CA LEU A 8 -3.98 20.21 14.28
C LEU A 8 -3.07 19.24 15.04
N CYS A 9 -3.50 18.02 15.17
CA CYS A 9 -2.63 16.94 15.68
C CYS A 9 -1.44 16.72 14.73
N PRO A 10 -0.19 16.81 15.18
CA PRO A 10 0.99 16.63 14.33
C PRO A 10 1.11 15.21 13.74
N LYS A 11 0.46 14.24 14.38
CA LYS A 11 0.51 12.83 13.93
C LYS A 11 -0.55 12.49 12.89
N CYS A 12 -1.80 12.91 13.10
CA CYS A 12 -2.91 12.50 12.23
C CYS A 12 -3.57 13.66 11.47
N GLY A 13 -3.16 14.91 11.71
CA GLY A 13 -3.68 16.08 11.02
C GLY A 13 -5.10 16.51 11.39
N HIS A 14 -5.80 15.80 12.30
CA HIS A 14 -7.16 16.19 12.72
C HIS A 14 -7.15 17.45 13.57
N ALA A 15 -8.14 18.33 13.32
CA ALA A 15 -8.37 19.51 14.13
C ALA A 15 -8.80 19.10 15.56
N LEU A 16 -8.20 19.70 16.54
CA LEU A 16 -8.46 19.51 17.95
C LEU A 16 -8.83 20.83 18.61
N GLN A 17 -9.82 20.81 19.49
CA GLN A 17 -10.15 21.92 20.39
C GLN A 17 -9.77 21.49 21.80
N VAL A 18 -8.85 22.19 22.42
CA VAL A 18 -8.27 21.83 23.70
C VAL A 18 -8.42 23.01 24.67
N PRO A 19 -8.91 22.80 25.91
CA PRO A 19 -8.93 23.82 26.93
C PRO A 19 -7.52 24.40 27.16
N VAL A 20 -7.43 25.72 27.29
CA VAL A 20 -6.14 26.42 27.47
C VAL A 20 -5.42 25.98 28.75
N GLU A 21 -6.17 25.44 29.72
CA GLU A 21 -5.63 24.97 31.00
C GLU A 21 -4.94 23.60 30.90
N LEU A 22 -5.20 22.81 29.82
CA LEU A 22 -4.61 21.49 29.66
C LEU A 22 -3.23 21.59 28.96
N GLU A 23 -2.17 21.33 29.69
CA GLU A 23 -0.81 21.28 29.14
C GLU A 23 -0.54 20.00 28.35
N GLN A 24 -1.15 18.87 28.75
CA GLN A 24 -1.00 17.56 28.09
C GLN A 24 -2.36 16.89 27.90
N PHE A 25 -2.56 16.28 26.74
CA PHE A 25 -3.79 15.54 26.38
C PHE A 25 -3.48 14.44 25.36
N SER A 26 -4.47 13.57 25.12
CA SER A 26 -4.39 12.57 24.03
C SER A 26 -5.28 13.00 22.88
N CYS A 27 -4.76 12.90 21.66
CA CYS A 27 -5.57 13.11 20.46
C CYS A 27 -6.72 12.11 20.43
N MET A 28 -7.97 12.62 20.36
CA MET A 28 -9.18 11.79 20.37
C MET A 28 -9.31 10.91 19.10
N TYR A 29 -8.55 11.22 18.03
CA TYR A 29 -8.62 10.51 16.75
C TYR A 29 -7.55 9.43 16.61
N CYS A 30 -6.31 9.67 17.09
CA CYS A 30 -5.20 8.72 16.92
C CYS A 30 -4.57 8.23 18.23
N GLY A 31 -5.04 8.73 19.39
CA GLY A 31 -4.53 8.34 20.70
C GLY A 31 -3.15 8.89 21.06
N GLU A 32 -2.50 9.69 20.19
CA GLU A 32 -1.18 10.26 20.46
C GLU A 32 -1.24 11.19 21.65
N ARG A 33 -0.25 11.07 22.56
CA ARG A 33 -0.06 12.03 23.65
C ARG A 33 0.65 13.27 23.15
N LEU A 34 0.04 14.42 23.37
CA LEU A 34 0.47 15.70 22.86
C LEU A 34 0.53 16.72 24.01
N SER A 35 1.46 17.65 23.91
CA SER A 35 1.37 18.92 24.64
C SER A 35 0.70 19.98 23.76
N ARG A 36 0.07 20.97 24.38
CA ARG A 36 -0.55 22.09 23.65
C ARG A 36 0.43 22.78 22.69
N GLN A 37 1.70 22.88 23.05
CA GLN A 37 2.76 23.48 22.22
C GLN A 37 3.06 22.65 20.96
N GLN A 38 2.70 21.39 20.93
CA GLN A 38 2.87 20.49 19.78
C GLN A 38 1.69 20.54 18.79
N LEU A 39 0.57 21.19 19.17
CA LEU A 39 -0.50 21.43 18.22
C LEU A 39 0.03 22.32 17.08
N LEU A 40 -0.09 21.81 15.87
CA LEU A 40 0.17 22.63 14.70
C LEU A 40 -0.94 23.68 14.62
N THR A 41 -0.58 24.90 14.43
CA THR A 41 -1.55 25.97 14.16
C THR A 41 -2.36 25.57 12.95
N GLU A 42 -3.71 25.66 13.04
CA GLU A 42 -4.53 25.48 11.85
C GLU A 42 -4.01 26.43 10.76
N PRO A 43 -3.90 25.93 9.51
CA PRO A 43 -3.69 26.84 8.38
C PRO A 43 -4.94 27.65 8.08
N GLY A 44 -5.42 28.43 9.08
CA GLY A 44 -6.67 29.16 9.07
C GLY A 44 -6.64 30.43 9.92
N ALA A 45 -5.60 30.60 10.73
CA ALA A 45 -5.20 31.92 11.28
C ALA A 45 -3.89 32.34 10.59
N GLU A 46 -3.91 32.36 9.35
CA GLU A 46 -3.24 33.01 8.26
C GLU A 46 -1.99 33.84 8.59
N ALA A 47 -0.81 33.24 8.25
CA ALA A 47 -0.07 33.92 7.22
C ALA A 47 -0.59 33.35 5.88
N GLN A 48 -1.47 34.05 5.17
CA GLN A 48 -1.71 33.80 3.73
C GLN A 48 -0.31 33.86 3.09
N LEU A 49 0.20 32.69 2.71
CA LEU A 49 1.45 32.63 1.94
C LEU A 49 1.27 33.57 0.76
N LEU A 50 2.23 34.45 0.51
CA LEU A 50 2.19 35.29 -0.67
C LEU A 50 2.12 34.39 -1.89
N PRO A 51 1.44 34.79 -2.99
CA PRO A 51 1.34 33.96 -4.20
C PRO A 51 2.68 33.45 -4.70
N GLU A 52 3.75 34.21 -4.49
CA GLU A 52 5.13 33.82 -4.84
C GLU A 52 5.66 32.69 -3.94
N GLU A 53 5.30 32.68 -2.66
CA GLU A 53 5.67 31.60 -1.72
C GLU A 53 4.91 30.32 -2.05
N CYS A 54 3.60 30.40 -2.38
CA CYS A 54 2.82 29.27 -2.85
C CYS A 54 3.44 28.65 -4.12
N ALA A 55 3.82 29.50 -5.09
CA ALA A 55 4.47 29.03 -6.32
C ALA A 55 5.80 28.30 -5.99
N ALA A 56 6.60 28.83 -5.10
CA ALA A 56 7.88 28.24 -4.70
C ALA A 56 7.67 26.88 -3.97
N TYR A 57 6.65 26.73 -3.13
CA TYR A 57 6.30 25.45 -2.51
C TYR A 57 5.85 24.44 -3.55
N TYR A 58 4.99 24.84 -4.48
CA TYR A 58 4.51 24.01 -5.58
C TYR A 58 5.66 23.50 -6.43
N ASP A 59 6.53 24.38 -6.91
CA ASP A 59 7.65 24.02 -7.80
C ASP A 59 8.62 23.05 -7.11
N ARG A 60 8.94 23.28 -5.83
CA ARG A 60 9.80 22.37 -5.06
C ARG A 60 9.15 20.99 -4.87
N ALA A 61 7.86 20.97 -4.59
CA ALA A 61 7.12 19.71 -4.43
C ALA A 61 7.11 18.93 -5.75
N VAL A 62 6.72 19.55 -6.84
CA VAL A 62 6.64 18.93 -8.17
C VAL A 62 7.99 18.35 -8.59
N ALA A 63 9.08 19.09 -8.40
CA ALA A 63 10.43 18.62 -8.72
C ALA A 63 10.87 17.36 -7.93
N ARG A 64 10.18 17.04 -6.82
CA ARG A 64 10.51 15.93 -5.92
C ARG A 64 9.51 14.78 -5.97
N LEU A 65 8.36 14.93 -6.65
CA LEU A 65 7.34 13.88 -6.70
C LEU A 65 7.88 12.57 -7.30
N GLY A 66 8.56 12.62 -8.44
CA GLY A 66 9.16 11.44 -9.06
C GLY A 66 10.24 10.79 -8.20
N TRP A 67 11.01 11.59 -7.44
CA TRP A 67 11.98 11.08 -6.48
C TRP A 67 11.32 10.19 -5.40
N CYS A 68 10.11 10.52 -4.94
CA CYS A 68 9.37 9.73 -3.96
C CYS A 68 9.08 8.30 -4.43
N VAL A 69 9.16 8.04 -5.73
CA VAL A 69 8.95 6.69 -6.29
C VAL A 69 10.27 6.09 -6.73
N ARG A 70 11.03 6.82 -7.56
CA ARG A 70 12.28 6.31 -8.14
C ARG A 70 13.32 5.90 -7.10
N ASN A 71 13.47 6.67 -6.03
CA ASN A 71 14.44 6.39 -4.97
C ASN A 71 14.06 5.19 -4.09
N PHE A 72 12.86 4.66 -4.24
CA PHE A 72 12.32 3.56 -3.46
C PHE A 72 11.95 2.33 -4.33
N ARG A 73 12.51 2.21 -5.53
CA ARG A 73 12.25 1.07 -6.44
C ARG A 73 12.48 -0.29 -5.79
N ASP A 74 13.45 -0.40 -4.91
CA ASP A 74 13.76 -1.64 -4.18
C ASP A 74 12.76 -1.98 -3.06
N TYR A 75 11.81 -1.07 -2.76
CA TYR A 75 10.79 -1.29 -1.73
C TYR A 75 9.80 -2.38 -2.09
N GLN A 76 9.70 -2.80 -3.35
CA GLN A 76 9.00 -4.03 -3.70
C GLN A 76 9.51 -5.24 -2.89
N LYS A 77 10.81 -5.31 -2.58
CA LYS A 77 11.41 -6.34 -1.72
C LYS A 77 11.06 -6.20 -0.24
N LYS A 78 10.47 -5.07 0.15
CA LYS A 78 9.99 -4.79 1.51
C LYS A 78 8.50 -5.10 1.71
N ILE A 79 7.81 -5.57 0.66
CA ILE A 79 6.41 -5.98 0.73
C ILE A 79 6.32 -7.37 1.35
N LEU A 80 7.00 -7.53 2.48
CA LEU A 80 7.04 -8.72 3.31
C LEU A 80 6.40 -8.38 4.65
N ARG A 81 5.78 -9.37 5.26
CA ARG A 81 5.03 -9.15 6.49
C ARG A 81 5.85 -8.58 7.65
N ASP A 82 7.07 -9.06 7.83
CA ASP A 82 7.98 -8.62 8.88
C ASP A 82 8.70 -7.30 8.57
N ALA A 83 8.69 -6.85 7.32
CA ALA A 83 9.36 -5.65 6.86
C ALA A 83 8.43 -4.50 6.47
N PHE A 84 7.17 -4.78 6.09
CA PHE A 84 6.27 -3.80 5.48
C PHE A 84 6.00 -2.57 6.36
N PHE A 85 5.73 -2.79 7.65
CA PHE A 85 5.36 -1.67 8.54
C PHE A 85 6.51 -0.69 8.74
N GLU A 86 7.71 -1.19 9.03
CA GLU A 86 8.92 -0.37 9.16
C GLU A 86 9.25 0.35 7.84
N ALA A 87 9.15 -0.36 6.72
CA ALA A 87 9.36 0.22 5.41
C ALA A 87 8.36 1.33 5.11
N PHE A 88 7.08 1.13 5.43
CA PHE A 88 6.04 2.14 5.21
C PHE A 88 6.26 3.37 6.08
N GLU A 89 6.60 3.22 7.35
CA GLU A 89 6.91 4.32 8.27
C GLU A 89 8.12 5.13 7.76
N THR A 90 9.19 4.46 7.33
CA THR A 90 10.37 5.10 6.76
C THR A 90 10.04 5.84 5.46
N TYR A 91 9.20 5.24 4.61
CA TYR A 91 8.72 5.83 3.38
C TYR A 91 7.90 7.10 3.66
N GLU A 92 6.93 7.01 4.55
CA GLU A 92 6.08 8.12 4.95
C GLU A 92 6.91 9.28 5.52
N ALA A 93 7.84 8.99 6.42
CA ALA A 93 8.73 10.01 6.99
C ALA A 93 9.54 10.74 5.91
N SER A 94 9.95 10.05 4.84
CA SER A 94 10.74 10.61 3.75
C SER A 94 9.91 11.39 2.73
N CYS A 95 8.71 10.93 2.40
CA CYS A 95 7.91 11.43 1.28
C CYS A 95 6.73 12.32 1.69
N ALA A 96 6.17 12.18 2.89
CA ALA A 96 5.08 13.03 3.35
C ALA A 96 5.41 14.53 3.35
N PRO A 97 6.64 14.98 3.67
CA PRO A 97 6.99 16.40 3.55
C PRO A 97 6.76 16.96 2.15
N VAL A 98 7.01 16.18 1.08
CA VAL A 98 6.79 16.61 -0.31
C VAL A 98 5.31 16.88 -0.58
N ILE A 99 4.43 16.01 -0.08
CA ILE A 99 2.97 16.18 -0.25
C ILE A 99 2.45 17.34 0.59
N ARG A 100 3.03 17.60 1.76
CA ARG A 100 2.71 18.79 2.57
C ARG A 100 3.13 20.08 1.87
N GLU A 101 4.31 20.08 1.23
CA GLU A 101 4.74 21.22 0.39
C GLU A 101 3.79 21.41 -0.79
N LEU A 102 3.38 20.33 -1.49
CA LEU A 102 2.39 20.40 -2.57
C LEU A 102 1.08 21.02 -2.08
N ASN A 103 0.58 20.57 -0.92
CA ASN A 103 -0.64 21.11 -0.32
C ASN A 103 -0.51 22.60 -0.01
N SER A 104 0.63 23.05 0.50
CA SER A 104 0.88 24.47 0.78
C SER A 104 1.04 25.30 -0.49
N GLY A 105 1.49 24.70 -1.59
CA GLY A 105 1.70 25.37 -2.87
C GLY A 105 0.47 25.41 -3.77
N VAL A 106 -0.61 24.69 -3.42
CA VAL A 106 -1.83 24.59 -4.25
C VAL A 106 -2.90 25.52 -3.67
N SER A 107 -3.31 26.53 -4.47
CA SER A 107 -4.43 27.40 -4.10
C SER A 107 -5.77 26.69 -4.36
N PRO A 108 -6.78 26.85 -3.49
CA PRO A 108 -8.09 26.21 -3.66
C PRO A 108 -8.77 26.51 -5.00
N GLU A 109 -8.61 27.74 -5.51
CA GLU A 109 -9.24 28.20 -6.75
C GLU A 109 -8.67 27.52 -8.00
N ARG A 110 -7.41 27.02 -7.91
CA ARG A 110 -6.70 26.37 -9.01
C ARG A 110 -6.31 24.94 -8.70
N GLN A 111 -6.90 24.35 -7.66
CA GLN A 111 -6.48 23.04 -7.14
C GLN A 111 -6.44 21.97 -8.23
N THR A 112 -7.55 21.76 -8.93
CA THR A 112 -7.61 20.72 -9.99
C THR A 112 -6.59 20.95 -11.08
N GLU A 113 -6.40 22.19 -11.56
CA GLU A 113 -5.41 22.53 -12.60
C GLU A 113 -3.98 22.22 -12.13
N LEU A 114 -3.63 22.67 -10.93
CA LEU A 114 -2.28 22.51 -10.38
C LEU A 114 -1.97 21.03 -10.08
N LEU A 115 -2.94 20.30 -9.52
CA LEU A 115 -2.76 18.87 -9.25
C LEU A 115 -2.69 18.05 -10.54
N ASP A 116 -3.45 18.39 -11.56
CA ASP A 116 -3.36 17.76 -12.90
C ASP A 116 -1.97 17.94 -13.50
N ARG A 117 -1.42 19.16 -13.45
CA ARG A 117 -0.05 19.47 -13.89
C ARG A 117 1.02 18.76 -13.06
N ALA A 118 0.84 18.69 -11.74
CA ALA A 118 1.77 17.99 -10.86
C ALA A 118 1.81 16.49 -11.16
N ALA A 119 0.65 15.86 -11.36
CA ALA A 119 0.56 14.45 -11.74
C ALA A 119 1.19 14.19 -13.10
N GLU A 120 0.98 15.08 -14.09
CA GLU A 120 1.60 15.00 -15.42
C GLU A 120 3.13 15.08 -15.31
N ALA A 121 3.65 16.10 -14.64
CA ALA A 121 5.08 16.31 -14.47
C ALA A 121 5.75 15.12 -13.72
N MET A 122 5.08 14.56 -12.72
CA MET A 122 5.55 13.37 -12.03
C MET A 122 5.69 12.17 -12.97
N LEU A 123 4.69 11.91 -13.80
CA LEU A 123 4.70 10.79 -14.76
C LEU A 123 5.74 10.99 -15.87
N ASP A 124 5.95 12.23 -16.31
CA ASP A 124 7.00 12.57 -17.27
C ASP A 124 8.39 12.30 -16.70
N ASP A 125 8.63 12.74 -15.45
CA ASP A 125 9.89 12.51 -14.75
C ASP A 125 10.15 11.02 -14.52
N LEU A 126 9.15 10.24 -14.12
CA LEU A 126 9.28 8.79 -13.94
C LEU A 126 9.62 8.11 -15.27
N SER A 127 8.83 8.35 -16.30
CA SER A 127 9.02 7.70 -17.62
C SER A 127 10.35 8.07 -18.28
N ALA A 128 10.84 9.28 -18.09
CA ALA A 128 12.15 9.70 -18.58
C ALA A 128 13.32 8.96 -17.89
N GLY A 129 13.10 8.45 -16.69
CA GLY A 129 14.09 7.72 -15.91
C GLY A 129 14.08 6.20 -16.12
N TRP A 130 13.23 5.66 -16.99
CA TRP A 130 13.18 4.21 -17.25
C TRP A 130 14.26 3.77 -18.23
N GLU A 131 15.25 3.07 -17.74
CA GLU A 131 16.37 2.52 -18.51
C GLU A 131 16.25 1.00 -18.68
N LYS A 132 15.65 0.31 -17.73
CA LYS A 132 15.51 -1.15 -17.69
C LYS A 132 14.07 -1.57 -17.96
N LYS A 133 13.92 -2.79 -18.49
CA LYS A 133 12.62 -3.37 -18.83
C LYS A 133 11.63 -3.38 -17.65
N ASN A 134 12.11 -3.53 -16.42
CA ASN A 134 11.28 -3.66 -15.22
C ASN A 134 11.04 -2.33 -14.50
N ASP A 135 11.74 -1.24 -14.85
CA ASP A 135 11.67 0.03 -14.10
C ASP A 135 10.23 0.53 -13.94
N MET A 136 9.44 0.48 -15.02
CA MET A 136 8.03 0.86 -14.98
C MET A 136 7.21 0.01 -13.99
N GLN A 137 7.46 -1.31 -13.97
CA GLN A 137 6.72 -2.23 -13.10
C GLN A 137 7.10 -2.02 -11.64
N ASP A 138 8.38 -1.83 -11.37
CA ASP A 138 8.91 -1.59 -10.02
C ASP A 138 8.34 -0.29 -9.45
N GLU A 139 8.35 0.80 -10.25
CA GLU A 139 7.78 2.08 -9.85
C GLU A 139 6.26 2.02 -9.71
N LYS A 140 5.55 1.28 -10.56
CA LYS A 140 4.11 1.04 -10.40
C LYS A 140 3.79 0.39 -9.05
N VAL A 141 4.58 -0.59 -8.63
CA VAL A 141 4.40 -1.25 -7.32
C VAL A 141 4.60 -0.25 -6.18
N VAL A 142 5.63 0.60 -6.25
CA VAL A 142 5.84 1.66 -5.25
C VAL A 142 4.69 2.67 -5.25
N LEU A 143 4.23 3.09 -6.43
CA LEU A 143 3.06 3.98 -6.55
C LEU A 143 1.83 3.39 -5.88
N ALA A 144 1.51 2.13 -6.19
CA ALA A 144 0.26 1.49 -5.75
C ALA A 144 0.26 1.11 -4.25
N ILE A 145 1.43 0.72 -3.70
CA ILE A 145 1.51 0.13 -2.35
C ILE A 145 2.05 1.11 -1.31
N PHE A 146 2.88 2.07 -1.72
CA PHE A 146 3.48 3.04 -0.80
C PHE A 146 3.01 4.47 -1.06
N PHE A 147 3.19 5.00 -2.27
CA PHE A 147 2.96 6.42 -2.56
C PHE A 147 1.49 6.81 -2.43
N VAL A 148 0.61 6.20 -3.21
CA VAL A 148 -0.83 6.53 -3.18
C VAL A 148 -1.46 6.27 -1.82
N PRO A 149 -1.21 5.13 -1.14
CA PRO A 149 -1.71 4.90 0.21
C PRO A 149 -1.19 5.91 1.24
N MET A 150 0.07 6.36 1.11
CA MET A 150 0.65 7.40 1.97
C MET A 150 -0.03 8.75 1.71
N VAL A 151 -0.17 9.17 0.45
CA VAL A 151 -0.85 10.43 0.08
C VAL A 151 -2.26 10.48 0.66
N ARG A 152 -3.04 9.40 0.49
CA ARG A 152 -4.41 9.29 1.00
C ARG A 152 -4.46 9.25 2.54
N LYS A 153 -3.52 8.57 3.18
CA LYS A 153 -3.39 8.49 4.64
C LYS A 153 -3.16 9.87 5.27
N LEU A 154 -2.48 10.78 4.57
CA LEU A 154 -2.25 12.15 5.06
C LEU A 154 -3.52 12.99 5.20
N ARG A 155 -4.59 12.67 4.48
CA ARG A 155 -5.91 13.36 4.54
C ARG A 155 -5.82 14.88 4.38
N LEU A 156 -4.87 15.35 3.60
CA LEU A 156 -4.74 16.77 3.25
C LEU A 156 -5.80 17.15 2.20
N PRO A 157 -6.17 18.42 2.06
CA PRO A 157 -7.11 18.89 1.03
C PRO A 157 -6.80 18.39 -0.38
N VAL A 158 -5.51 18.27 -0.73
CA VAL A 158 -5.06 17.80 -2.05
C VAL A 158 -5.04 16.28 -2.20
N SER A 159 -5.11 15.51 -1.10
CA SER A 159 -4.73 14.09 -1.08
C SER A 159 -5.56 13.21 -2.02
N GLU A 160 -6.89 13.22 -1.89
CA GLU A 160 -7.76 12.32 -2.68
C GLU A 160 -7.77 12.73 -4.15
N GLU A 161 -7.85 14.04 -4.44
CA GLU A 161 -7.87 14.52 -5.82
C GLU A 161 -6.54 14.25 -6.54
N PHE A 162 -5.42 14.49 -5.88
CA PHE A 162 -4.09 14.20 -6.45
C PHE A 162 -3.91 12.71 -6.74
N ALA A 163 -4.27 11.84 -5.79
CA ALA A 163 -4.22 10.40 -5.97
C ALA A 163 -5.09 9.93 -7.15
N ALA A 164 -6.31 10.47 -7.28
CA ALA A 164 -7.23 10.13 -8.36
C ALA A 164 -6.72 10.61 -9.73
N LEU A 165 -6.21 11.85 -9.81
CA LEU A 165 -5.63 12.40 -11.05
C LEU A 165 -4.39 11.61 -11.49
N LEU A 166 -3.51 11.27 -10.56
CA LEU A 166 -2.31 10.49 -10.85
C LEU A 166 -2.68 9.09 -11.40
N GLN A 167 -3.62 8.41 -10.76
CA GLN A 167 -4.11 7.10 -11.21
C GLN A 167 -4.78 7.20 -12.58
N LYS A 168 -5.63 8.19 -12.81
CA LYS A 168 -6.29 8.42 -14.09
C LYS A 168 -5.27 8.60 -15.21
N LYS A 169 -4.29 9.49 -15.03
CA LYS A 169 -3.25 9.75 -16.03
C LYS A 169 -2.35 8.54 -16.26
N TRP A 170 -2.03 7.79 -15.21
CA TRP A 170 -1.31 6.54 -15.38
C TRP A 170 -2.07 5.54 -16.27
N VAL A 171 -3.37 5.34 -16.03
CA VAL A 171 -4.20 4.42 -16.82
C VAL A 171 -4.33 4.90 -18.27
N GLU A 172 -4.46 6.21 -18.50
CA GLU A 172 -4.51 6.78 -19.84
C GLU A 172 -3.20 6.54 -20.63
N ARG A 173 -2.03 6.69 -19.98
CA ARG A 173 -0.71 6.46 -20.57
C ARG A 173 -0.37 4.98 -20.73
N TYR A 174 -0.75 4.15 -19.75
CA TYR A 174 -0.37 2.74 -19.64
C TYR A 174 -1.59 1.83 -19.45
N PRO A 175 -2.52 1.76 -20.41
CA PRO A 175 -3.79 1.03 -20.28
C PRO A 175 -3.61 -0.48 -20.08
N LYS A 176 -2.45 -1.03 -20.48
CA LYS A 176 -2.10 -2.44 -20.29
C LYS A 176 -1.46 -2.73 -18.92
N SER A 177 -1.17 -1.70 -18.13
CA SER A 177 -0.53 -1.83 -16.82
C SER A 177 -1.14 -0.87 -15.79
N PRO A 178 -2.47 -0.84 -15.62
CA PRO A 178 -3.09 0.03 -14.64
C PRO A 178 -2.78 -0.42 -13.20
N PHE A 179 -3.04 0.48 -12.24
CA PHE A 179 -3.09 0.15 -10.82
C PHE A 179 -4.37 0.71 -10.19
N TYR A 180 -4.77 0.17 -9.05
CA TYR A 180 -5.95 0.62 -8.32
C TYR A 180 -5.57 1.56 -7.17
N LEU A 181 -6.49 2.49 -6.87
CA LEU A 181 -6.37 3.38 -5.72
C LEU A 181 -6.53 2.57 -4.41
N GLY A 182 -5.42 2.08 -3.88
CA GLY A 182 -5.37 1.47 -2.56
C GLY A 182 -5.44 2.52 -1.45
N ASP A 183 -5.82 2.07 -0.26
CA ASP A 183 -5.66 2.82 0.98
C ASP A 183 -4.78 2.04 1.96
N TYR A 184 -4.16 2.77 2.88
CA TYR A 184 -3.25 2.18 3.86
C TYR A 184 -3.92 1.10 4.73
N GLU A 185 -5.18 1.30 5.13
CA GLU A 185 -5.87 0.38 6.02
C GLU A 185 -6.13 -0.96 5.34
N SER A 186 -6.59 -0.93 4.09
CA SER A 186 -6.82 -2.14 3.30
C SER A 186 -5.52 -2.92 3.06
N ILE A 187 -4.44 -2.22 2.67
CA ILE A 187 -3.14 -2.84 2.41
C ILE A 187 -2.54 -3.39 3.71
N SER A 188 -2.43 -2.56 4.76
CA SER A 188 -1.85 -2.96 6.03
C SER A 188 -2.65 -4.07 6.72
N GLY A 189 -3.96 -4.09 6.53
CA GLY A 189 -4.85 -5.14 7.04
C GLY A 189 -4.48 -6.54 6.53
N GLY A 190 -3.98 -6.65 5.30
CA GLY A 190 -3.44 -7.88 4.74
C GLY A 190 -2.24 -8.43 5.53
N PHE A 191 -1.36 -7.54 6.00
CA PHE A 191 -0.17 -7.90 6.77
C PHE A 191 -0.44 -8.09 8.27
N ARG A 192 -1.53 -7.50 8.83
CA ARG A 192 -1.90 -7.62 10.25
C ARG A 192 -2.66 -8.90 10.60
N LYS A 193 -3.27 -9.58 9.63
CA LYS A 193 -4.09 -10.77 9.88
C LYS A 193 -3.28 -11.83 10.65
N LYS A 194 -3.78 -12.21 11.83
CA LYS A 194 -3.18 -13.29 12.64
C LYS A 194 -3.31 -14.64 11.94
N PHE A 195 -2.29 -15.46 12.08
CA PHE A 195 -2.03 -16.67 11.27
C PHE A 195 -2.90 -17.88 11.47
N LEU A 196 -3.78 -17.91 12.43
CA LEU A 196 -4.53 -19.12 12.75
C LEU A 196 -5.45 -19.50 11.57
N GLY A 197 -4.95 -20.39 10.74
CA GLY A 197 -5.75 -21.08 9.72
C GLY A 197 -5.80 -20.46 8.32
N LEU A 198 -5.07 -19.37 8.01
CA LEU A 198 -5.16 -18.72 6.69
C LEU A 198 -4.23 -19.36 5.66
N CYS A 199 -4.78 -19.67 4.49
CA CYS A 199 -4.02 -19.98 3.27
C CYS A 199 -4.15 -18.79 2.32
N PHE A 200 -3.30 -17.74 2.52
CA PHE A 200 -3.45 -16.43 1.85
C PHE A 200 -3.76 -16.50 0.36
N ILE A 201 -2.89 -17.15 -0.43
CA ILE A 201 -3.05 -17.24 -1.89
C ILE A 201 -4.29 -18.07 -2.23
N THR A 202 -4.47 -19.26 -1.63
CA THR A 202 -5.62 -20.10 -1.88
C THR A 202 -6.93 -19.42 -1.47
N THR A 203 -6.92 -18.71 -0.33
CA THR A 203 -8.08 -17.92 0.13
C THR A 203 -8.41 -16.81 -0.87
N ALA A 204 -7.42 -16.07 -1.35
CA ALA A 204 -7.63 -15.01 -2.34
C ALA A 204 -8.20 -15.56 -3.65
N VAL A 205 -7.67 -16.68 -4.15
CA VAL A 205 -8.22 -17.36 -5.35
C VAL A 205 -9.66 -17.82 -5.12
N CYS A 206 -9.97 -18.44 -3.99
CA CYS A 206 -11.33 -18.88 -3.69
C CYS A 206 -12.31 -17.71 -3.56
N GLN A 207 -11.92 -16.63 -2.90
CA GLN A 207 -12.72 -15.41 -2.77
C GLN A 207 -13.00 -14.76 -4.13
N GLU A 208 -12.00 -14.68 -5.00
CA GLU A 208 -12.18 -14.16 -6.36
C GLU A 208 -13.16 -15.00 -7.20
N LEU A 209 -13.26 -16.28 -6.92
CA LEU A 209 -14.22 -17.20 -7.53
C LEU A 209 -15.59 -17.24 -6.83
N GLY A 210 -15.82 -16.37 -5.84
CA GLY A 210 -17.06 -16.33 -5.06
C GLY A 210 -17.27 -17.55 -4.15
N LYS A 211 -16.21 -18.31 -3.84
CA LYS A 211 -16.31 -19.47 -2.95
C LYS A 211 -16.26 -19.06 -1.48
N PRO A 212 -17.06 -19.70 -0.61
CA PRO A 212 -17.03 -19.42 0.83
C PRO A 212 -15.72 -19.91 1.48
N ASP A 213 -15.40 -19.36 2.65
CA ASP A 213 -14.15 -19.65 3.39
C ASP A 213 -14.07 -21.09 3.91
N ASP A 214 -15.18 -21.79 3.99
CA ASP A 214 -15.32 -23.20 4.36
C ASP A 214 -15.44 -24.17 3.15
N CYS A 215 -15.16 -23.70 1.94
CA CYS A 215 -15.23 -24.55 0.76
C CYS A 215 -14.27 -25.74 0.85
N ALA A 216 -14.61 -26.83 0.15
CA ALA A 216 -13.87 -28.08 0.19
C ALA A 216 -12.39 -27.93 -0.19
N GLU A 217 -12.07 -27.07 -1.16
CA GLU A 217 -10.69 -26.78 -1.56
C GLU A 217 -9.90 -26.15 -0.40
N LEU A 218 -10.41 -25.06 0.22
CA LEU A 218 -9.73 -24.41 1.34
C LEU A 218 -9.57 -25.34 2.54
N THR A 219 -10.58 -26.13 2.84
CA THR A 219 -10.54 -27.12 3.93
C THR A 219 -9.45 -28.16 3.67
N ALA A 220 -9.33 -28.67 2.43
CA ALA A 220 -8.29 -29.64 2.07
C ALA A 220 -6.88 -29.06 2.17
N PHE A 221 -6.65 -27.81 1.69
CA PHE A 221 -5.34 -27.15 1.80
C PHE A 221 -4.96 -26.81 3.25
N ARG A 222 -5.93 -26.44 4.08
CA ARG A 222 -5.68 -26.21 5.51
C ARG A 222 -5.29 -27.52 6.20
N ALA A 223 -6.03 -28.61 5.95
CA ALA A 223 -5.71 -29.93 6.50
C ALA A 223 -4.34 -30.44 6.02
N PHE A 224 -3.98 -30.23 4.74
CA PHE A 224 -2.68 -30.55 4.21
C PHE A 224 -1.55 -29.76 4.90
N ARG A 225 -1.70 -28.46 5.09
CA ARG A 225 -0.72 -27.62 5.77
C ARG A 225 -0.53 -28.07 7.23
N ASP A 226 -1.64 -28.21 7.96
CA ASP A 226 -1.61 -28.45 9.42
C ASP A 226 -1.24 -29.90 9.76
N GLY A 227 -1.57 -30.85 8.90
CA GLY A 227 -1.25 -32.26 9.04
C GLY A 227 0.06 -32.64 8.38
N TYR A 228 0.04 -32.80 7.05
CA TYR A 228 1.17 -33.34 6.32
C TYR A 228 2.37 -32.39 6.26
N LEU A 229 2.17 -31.12 5.84
CA LEU A 229 3.29 -30.21 5.65
C LEU A 229 3.99 -29.89 6.98
N ALA A 230 3.24 -29.61 8.03
CA ALA A 230 3.81 -29.32 9.35
C ALA A 230 4.62 -30.50 9.93
N SER A 231 4.31 -31.75 9.55
CA SER A 231 5.04 -32.92 10.00
C SER A 231 6.35 -33.20 9.22
N GLN A 232 6.62 -32.46 8.13
CA GLN A 232 7.84 -32.65 7.33
C GLN A 232 9.04 -31.97 8.02
N PRO A 233 10.27 -32.48 7.83
CA PRO A 233 11.47 -31.88 8.42
C PRO A 233 11.71 -30.39 8.10
N ASP A 234 11.30 -29.97 6.90
CA ASP A 234 11.38 -28.58 6.40
C ASP A 234 10.04 -27.82 6.51
N GLY A 235 9.01 -28.47 7.02
CA GLY A 235 7.61 -27.99 6.97
C GLY A 235 7.42 -26.68 7.71
N GLU A 236 7.95 -26.58 8.94
CA GLU A 236 7.83 -25.36 9.74
C GLU A 236 8.53 -24.16 9.06
N ALA A 237 9.69 -24.38 8.47
CA ALA A 237 10.42 -23.33 7.77
C ALA A 237 9.65 -22.85 6.54
N LEU A 238 9.11 -23.77 5.73
CA LEU A 238 8.29 -23.45 4.55
C LEU A 238 7.00 -22.71 4.92
N ILE A 239 6.32 -23.12 6.01
CA ILE A 239 5.12 -22.46 6.48
C ILE A 239 5.45 -21.03 6.96
N ARG A 240 6.52 -20.83 7.70
CA ARG A 240 6.96 -19.51 8.17
C ARG A 240 7.29 -18.58 7.01
N GLU A 241 8.05 -19.07 6.04
CA GLU A 241 8.40 -18.33 4.83
C GLU A 241 7.15 -17.94 4.03
N TYR A 242 6.25 -18.91 3.79
CA TYR A 242 4.98 -18.64 3.13
C TYR A 242 4.20 -17.50 3.80
N TYR A 243 4.11 -17.53 5.12
CA TYR A 243 3.40 -16.50 5.88
C TYR A 243 4.06 -15.12 5.83
N ASN A 244 5.33 -15.07 5.53
CA ASN A 244 6.04 -13.80 5.36
C ASN A 244 5.79 -13.20 3.96
N ILE A 245 5.80 -14.01 2.92
CA ILE A 245 5.75 -13.53 1.52
C ILE A 245 4.32 -13.48 0.95
N ALA A 246 3.44 -14.41 1.30
CA ALA A 246 2.14 -14.54 0.68
C ALA A 246 1.23 -13.30 0.83
N PRO A 247 1.20 -12.57 1.95
CA PRO A 247 0.46 -11.31 2.04
C PRO A 247 0.92 -10.28 1.02
N GLY A 248 2.23 -10.17 0.78
CA GLY A 248 2.82 -9.29 -0.22
C GLY A 248 2.40 -9.66 -1.63
N ILE A 249 2.51 -10.94 -2.00
CA ILE A 249 2.06 -11.46 -3.30
C ILE A 249 0.59 -11.12 -3.55
N VAL A 250 -0.30 -11.43 -2.61
CA VAL A 250 -1.74 -11.13 -2.71
C VAL A 250 -1.98 -9.63 -2.83
N THR A 251 -1.26 -8.81 -2.08
CA THR A 251 -1.37 -7.34 -2.17
C THR A 251 -0.95 -6.84 -3.55
N CYS A 252 0.16 -7.32 -4.10
CA CYS A 252 0.60 -6.96 -5.45
C CYS A 252 -0.42 -7.38 -6.52
N ILE A 253 -0.96 -8.61 -6.46
CA ILE A 253 -1.98 -9.07 -7.39
C ILE A 253 -3.24 -8.20 -7.30
N ASN A 254 -3.68 -7.87 -6.09
CA ASN A 254 -4.88 -7.05 -5.88
C ASN A 254 -4.75 -5.61 -6.39
N THR A 255 -3.53 -5.11 -6.59
CA THR A 255 -3.28 -3.80 -7.20
C THR A 255 -3.20 -3.85 -8.73
N CYS A 256 -3.22 -5.05 -9.34
CA CYS A 256 -3.20 -5.23 -10.79
C CYS A 256 -4.63 -5.27 -11.36
N SER A 257 -4.81 -4.70 -12.57
CA SER A 257 -6.11 -4.70 -13.26
C SER A 257 -6.57 -6.06 -13.76
N ASP A 258 -5.61 -6.93 -14.03
CA ASP A 258 -5.82 -8.29 -14.52
C ASP A 258 -5.89 -9.33 -13.39
N ARG A 259 -6.18 -8.88 -12.15
CA ARG A 259 -6.23 -9.75 -10.98
C ARG A 259 -7.13 -10.98 -11.19
N HIS A 260 -8.27 -10.80 -11.86
CA HIS A 260 -9.17 -11.92 -12.20
C HIS A 260 -8.47 -12.97 -13.07
N ALA A 261 -7.81 -12.53 -14.15
CA ALA A 261 -7.05 -13.42 -15.04
C ALA A 261 -5.87 -14.05 -14.29
N THR A 262 -5.20 -13.29 -13.44
CA THR A 262 -4.08 -13.77 -12.62
C THR A 262 -4.55 -14.87 -11.64
N TYR A 263 -5.63 -14.66 -10.90
CA TYR A 263 -6.15 -15.68 -9.99
C TYR A 263 -6.70 -16.90 -10.73
N ALA A 264 -7.31 -16.72 -11.89
CA ALA A 264 -7.72 -17.84 -12.75
C ALA A 264 -6.49 -18.66 -13.19
N ARG A 265 -5.43 -18.02 -13.66
CA ARG A 265 -4.16 -18.66 -14.02
C ARG A 265 -3.55 -19.44 -12.84
N ILE A 266 -3.47 -18.81 -11.66
CA ILE A 266 -2.94 -19.47 -10.44
C ILE A 266 -3.76 -20.73 -10.12
N ARG A 267 -5.08 -20.62 -10.22
CA ARG A 267 -5.96 -21.78 -10.00
C ARG A 267 -5.68 -22.90 -10.98
N GLU A 268 -5.67 -22.61 -12.28
CA GLU A 268 -5.52 -23.63 -13.33
C GLU A 268 -4.13 -24.26 -13.31
N GLN A 269 -3.09 -23.46 -13.20
CA GLN A 269 -1.72 -23.96 -13.32
C GLN A 269 -1.23 -24.68 -12.05
N TYR A 270 -1.70 -24.25 -10.87
CA TYR A 270 -1.14 -24.72 -9.62
C TYR A 270 -2.18 -25.33 -8.66
N LEU A 271 -3.24 -24.58 -8.30
CA LEU A 271 -4.10 -25.02 -7.21
C LEU A 271 -5.01 -26.18 -7.59
N ALA A 272 -5.54 -26.21 -8.80
CA ALA A 272 -6.38 -27.34 -9.24
C ALA A 272 -5.59 -28.65 -9.29
N PRO A 273 -4.39 -28.73 -9.91
CA PRO A 273 -3.55 -29.93 -9.83
C PRO A 273 -3.12 -30.31 -8.41
N CYS A 274 -2.85 -29.30 -7.53
CA CYS A 274 -2.56 -29.57 -6.12
C CYS A 274 -3.77 -30.19 -5.41
N TYR A 275 -4.97 -29.67 -5.67
CA TYR A 275 -6.19 -30.19 -5.07
C TYR A 275 -6.49 -31.64 -5.52
N GLU A 276 -6.29 -31.95 -6.79
CA GLU A 276 -6.37 -33.31 -7.32
C GLU A 276 -5.36 -34.26 -6.64
N ASP A 277 -4.14 -33.78 -6.41
CA ASP A 277 -3.12 -34.54 -5.67
C ASP A 277 -3.56 -34.80 -4.23
N LEU A 278 -4.19 -33.83 -3.55
CA LEU A 278 -4.72 -34.00 -2.18
C LEU A 278 -5.84 -35.04 -2.13
N LEU A 279 -6.80 -34.98 -3.07
CA LEU A 279 -7.90 -35.93 -3.16
C LEU A 279 -7.41 -37.37 -3.42
N ALA A 280 -6.30 -37.50 -4.12
CA ALA A 280 -5.68 -38.78 -4.42
C ALA A 280 -4.65 -39.26 -3.37
N GLY A 281 -4.47 -38.49 -2.26
CA GLY A 281 -3.50 -38.84 -1.22
C GLY A 281 -2.04 -38.61 -1.61
N ARG A 282 -1.76 -37.93 -2.73
CA ARG A 282 -0.39 -37.67 -3.25
C ARG A 282 0.21 -36.40 -2.59
N ASN A 283 0.31 -36.40 -1.28
CA ASN A 283 0.74 -35.22 -0.52
C ASN A 283 2.14 -34.70 -0.89
N ALA A 284 3.08 -35.58 -1.25
CA ALA A 284 4.42 -35.17 -1.67
C ALA A 284 4.41 -34.40 -3.00
N SER A 285 3.57 -34.83 -3.95
CA SER A 285 3.36 -34.14 -5.23
C SER A 285 2.74 -32.76 -5.01
N CYS A 286 1.70 -32.69 -4.18
CA CYS A 286 1.07 -31.42 -3.78
C CYS A 286 2.10 -30.47 -3.15
N LYS A 287 2.94 -30.94 -2.19
CA LYS A 287 4.00 -30.14 -1.59
C LYS A 287 4.92 -29.53 -2.64
N SER A 288 5.44 -30.35 -3.55
CA SER A 288 6.33 -29.89 -4.62
C SER A 288 5.69 -28.81 -5.48
N ARG A 289 4.45 -29.00 -5.95
CA ARG A 289 3.73 -28.03 -6.78
C ARG A 289 3.41 -26.74 -6.04
N TYR A 290 2.97 -26.86 -4.80
CA TYR A 290 2.60 -25.70 -3.98
C TYR A 290 3.83 -24.83 -3.67
N VAL A 291 4.96 -25.43 -3.29
CA VAL A 291 6.23 -24.73 -3.09
C VAL A 291 6.69 -24.06 -4.39
N GLN A 292 6.60 -24.77 -5.52
CA GLN A 292 6.96 -24.19 -6.82
C GLN A 292 6.07 -22.98 -7.16
N MET A 293 4.76 -23.08 -6.96
CA MET A 293 3.82 -21.96 -7.13
C MET A 293 4.27 -20.73 -6.32
N VAL A 294 4.56 -20.93 -5.04
CA VAL A 294 4.93 -19.83 -4.17
C VAL A 294 6.23 -19.17 -4.64
N ARG A 295 7.23 -19.95 -5.06
CA ARG A 295 8.49 -19.43 -5.61
C ARG A 295 8.31 -18.69 -6.93
N ASP A 296 7.45 -19.18 -7.81
CA ASP A 296 7.17 -18.54 -9.09
C ASP A 296 6.47 -17.19 -8.87
N LEU A 297 5.48 -17.15 -7.99
CA LEU A 297 4.76 -15.92 -7.65
C LEU A 297 5.65 -14.93 -6.89
N GLU A 298 6.52 -15.39 -6.00
CA GLU A 298 7.50 -14.54 -5.33
C GLU A 298 8.39 -13.83 -6.34
N ARG A 299 8.95 -14.58 -7.32
CA ARG A 299 9.78 -13.99 -8.38
C ARG A 299 9.01 -13.05 -9.31
N GLU A 300 7.72 -13.34 -9.55
CA GLU A 300 6.89 -12.52 -10.44
C GLU A 300 6.48 -11.19 -9.78
N TYR A 301 6.25 -11.18 -8.46
CA TYR A 301 5.62 -10.04 -7.78
C TYR A 301 6.50 -9.33 -6.75
N LEU A 302 7.57 -9.94 -6.24
CA LEU A 302 8.41 -9.40 -5.16
C LEU A 302 9.89 -9.23 -5.54
N HIS A 303 10.27 -9.54 -6.81
CA HIS A 303 11.67 -9.45 -7.27
C HIS A 303 11.80 -8.67 -8.61
#